data_d972a301989e58f8cedf68af91788347
#
_entry.id   d972a301989e58f8cedf68af91788347
#
_cell.length_a   1.000
_cell.length_b   1.000
_cell.length_c   1.000
_cell.angle_alpha   90.00
_cell.angle_beta   90.00
_cell.angle_gamma   90.00
#
_symmetry.space_group_name_H-M   'P 1'
#
loop_
_entity.id
_entity.type
_entity.pdbx_description
1 polymer ?
#
loop_
_entity_poly.entity_id
_entity_poly.type
_entity_poly.pdbx_seq_one_letter_code
_entity_poly.pdbx_strand_id
1 'polypeptide(L)'
;NLRTRLWQRGIRLASDMVPNHTGMDSSWVVNRPDLFVQRRDCPSPSYTFNGENLSPDPRVGVYLEDHYYSKSDCSVVFKRVDNQTGDTRYIYHVNDGTGMPWNDTAQIDFLNPEAREAVMQDILHVARNFPIIRFDAAMVLAKKSIRRLWYPQPGHGGDIYSRSEYALSDQEFEAKIPNEFWREVVDRVAKEVPDTLLLAEAFWMMEGYFVRTLGMHRVYNSAFMNMLKKEENQKYRDSVKNTIKFDPQILKRYVNFMNNPDEDTAVAQFGKDDKYFGVCTLMVTMAGLPMFGHGQIEGFTEKYGMEFTKAYRNESPDQNLINRHWHDIFPLMKKRYVFANVENFLFYDVWDNGGVNENIFAYSNSAGNEYSVVFYNNKYDRAQGWIKQSCEYAVKVGEGEEQHVEMRSKSISEGLNLHAEDNKFVIFREHHSGLWFIRRSKEICERGMYIGLNGFEYQVYMD
;
A
#
# COMPACT_ATOMS: atom_id res chain seq x y z
N ASN A 1 -22.45 -13.71 -14.54
CA ASN A 1 -21.94 -13.44 -13.20
C ASN A 1 -21.43 -12.01 -13.10
N LEU A 2 -21.18 -11.48 -11.89
CA LEU A 2 -20.76 -10.09 -11.68
C LEU A 2 -19.43 -9.79 -12.38
N ARG A 3 -18.42 -10.66 -12.23
CA ARG A 3 -17.10 -10.53 -12.88
C ARG A 3 -17.21 -10.31 -14.39
N THR A 4 -17.99 -11.13 -15.08
CA THR A 4 -18.20 -11.03 -16.53
C THR A 4 -18.85 -9.70 -16.92
N ARG A 5 -19.89 -9.26 -16.17
CA ARG A 5 -20.59 -7.99 -16.43
C ARG A 5 -19.67 -6.78 -16.24
N LEU A 6 -18.81 -6.80 -15.24
CA LEU A 6 -17.81 -5.73 -15.01
C LEU A 6 -16.73 -5.74 -16.09
N TRP A 7 -16.22 -6.93 -16.44
CA TRP A 7 -15.22 -7.08 -17.50
C TRP A 7 -15.68 -6.51 -18.84
N GLN A 8 -16.93 -6.77 -19.22
CA GLN A 8 -17.54 -6.21 -20.44
C GLN A 8 -17.61 -4.67 -20.43
N ARG A 9 -17.43 -4.05 -19.27
CA ARG A 9 -17.38 -2.59 -19.08
C ARG A 9 -15.97 -2.05 -18.85
N GLY A 10 -14.96 -2.87 -19.05
CA GLY A 10 -13.56 -2.51 -18.79
C GLY A 10 -13.21 -2.40 -17.30
N ILE A 11 -14.05 -2.96 -16.41
CA ILE A 11 -13.86 -2.92 -14.95
C ILE A 11 -13.36 -4.30 -14.48
N ARG A 12 -12.28 -4.32 -13.73
CA ARG A 12 -11.76 -5.51 -13.05
C ARG A 12 -12.26 -5.54 -11.62
N LEU A 13 -12.79 -6.69 -11.20
CA LEU A 13 -13.23 -6.91 -9.83
C LEU A 13 -12.03 -7.24 -8.96
N ALA A 14 -11.96 -6.64 -7.78
CA ALA A 14 -10.93 -6.94 -6.77
C ALA A 14 -11.55 -7.63 -5.55
N SER A 15 -10.76 -8.43 -4.86
CA SER A 15 -11.09 -8.98 -3.55
C SER A 15 -10.00 -8.66 -2.55
N ASP A 16 -10.41 -8.40 -1.33
CA ASP A 16 -9.53 -8.45 -0.17
C ASP A 16 -9.32 -9.90 0.27
N MET A 17 -8.16 -10.20 0.84
CA MET A 17 -7.85 -11.50 1.40
C MET A 17 -6.91 -11.36 2.60
N VAL A 18 -7.23 -12.09 3.67
CA VAL A 18 -6.48 -12.14 4.93
C VAL A 18 -5.86 -13.54 5.08
N PRO A 19 -4.66 -13.79 4.52
CA PRO A 19 -4.08 -15.12 4.51
C PRO A 19 -3.35 -15.51 5.80
N ASN A 20 -3.01 -14.53 6.66
CA ASN A 20 -2.23 -14.76 7.87
C ASN A 20 -2.99 -15.48 8.97
N HIS A 21 -4.31 -15.31 9.03
CA HIS A 21 -5.14 -15.80 10.12
C HIS A 21 -6.58 -16.05 9.67
N THR A 22 -7.37 -16.61 10.58
CA THR A 22 -8.84 -16.68 10.44
C THR A 22 -9.50 -15.98 11.63
N GLY A 23 -10.81 -15.80 11.58
CA GLY A 23 -11.60 -15.56 12.79
C GLY A 23 -11.54 -16.76 13.74
N MET A 24 -11.63 -16.54 15.03
CA MET A 24 -11.64 -17.61 16.01
C MET A 24 -12.93 -18.48 15.95
N ASP A 25 -13.95 -18.03 15.26
CA ASP A 25 -15.20 -18.72 14.95
C ASP A 25 -15.16 -19.50 13.62
N SER A 26 -14.01 -19.53 12.94
CA SER A 26 -13.88 -20.15 11.62
C SER A 26 -14.09 -21.66 11.65
N SER A 27 -14.54 -22.21 10.52
CA SER A 27 -14.65 -23.66 10.33
C SER A 27 -13.31 -24.40 10.47
N TRP A 28 -12.17 -23.71 10.27
CA TRP A 28 -10.85 -24.29 10.47
C TRP A 28 -10.54 -24.47 11.96
N VAL A 29 -10.91 -23.53 12.81
CA VAL A 29 -10.78 -23.68 14.27
C VAL A 29 -11.59 -24.86 14.76
N VAL A 30 -12.78 -25.08 14.20
CA VAL A 30 -13.64 -26.21 14.52
C VAL A 30 -13.04 -27.54 14.05
N ASN A 31 -12.70 -27.64 12.75
CA ASN A 31 -12.43 -28.93 12.09
C ASN A 31 -10.94 -29.25 11.92
N ARG A 32 -10.07 -28.23 11.93
CA ARG A 32 -8.64 -28.37 11.63
C ARG A 32 -7.75 -27.56 12.59
N PRO A 33 -7.89 -27.73 13.91
CA PRO A 33 -7.15 -26.92 14.89
C PRO A 33 -5.63 -27.10 14.79
N ASP A 34 -5.13 -28.19 14.18
CA ASP A 34 -3.69 -28.42 13.95
C ASP A 34 -3.05 -27.46 12.94
N LEU A 35 -3.83 -26.66 12.23
CA LEU A 35 -3.33 -25.64 11.31
C LEU A 35 -2.88 -24.35 12.00
N PHE A 36 -3.14 -24.22 13.31
CA PHE A 36 -2.90 -22.98 14.05
C PHE A 36 -1.69 -23.08 14.98
N VAL A 37 -1.09 -21.93 15.25
CA VAL A 37 -0.09 -21.79 16.32
C VAL A 37 -0.79 -22.02 17.65
N GLN A 38 -0.43 -23.07 18.37
CA GLN A 38 -1.17 -23.57 19.52
C GLN A 38 -0.30 -24.30 20.56
N ARG A 39 -0.91 -24.53 21.74
CA ARG A 39 -0.37 -25.33 22.84
C ARG A 39 -1.45 -26.26 23.40
N ARG A 40 -1.01 -27.34 24.08
CA ARG A 40 -1.90 -28.26 24.84
C ARG A 40 -2.11 -27.79 26.29
N ASP A 41 -1.20 -27.03 26.83
CA ASP A 41 -1.20 -26.44 28.17
C ASP A 41 -1.42 -24.94 28.11
N CYS A 42 -2.05 -24.39 29.15
CA CYS A 42 -2.29 -22.97 29.27
C CYS A 42 -0.94 -22.23 29.43
N PRO A 43 -0.65 -21.18 28.64
CA PRO A 43 0.64 -20.48 28.69
C PRO A 43 0.87 -19.71 29.99
N SER A 44 -0.19 -19.35 30.73
CA SER A 44 -0.08 -18.64 32.00
C SER A 44 -1.00 -19.25 33.05
N PRO A 45 -0.53 -19.42 34.29
CA PRO A 45 -1.36 -19.88 35.41
C PRO A 45 -2.41 -18.86 35.84
N SER A 46 -2.27 -17.60 35.44
CA SER A 46 -3.25 -16.53 35.73
C SER A 46 -4.44 -16.50 34.79
N TYR A 47 -4.34 -17.22 33.65
CA TYR A 47 -5.40 -17.20 32.63
C TYR A 47 -6.58 -18.05 33.07
N THR A 48 -7.78 -17.50 32.97
CA THR A 48 -9.05 -18.17 33.21
C THR A 48 -10.01 -17.98 32.03
N PHE A 49 -10.92 -18.94 31.83
CA PHE A 49 -11.79 -19.02 30.65
C PHE A 49 -13.22 -19.36 31.07
N ASN A 50 -13.86 -18.49 31.88
CA ASN A 50 -15.18 -18.67 32.43
C ASN A 50 -16.28 -17.94 31.65
N GLY A 51 -15.90 -17.19 30.59
CA GLY A 51 -16.83 -16.46 29.74
C GLY A 51 -17.76 -17.39 28.93
N GLU A 52 -18.61 -16.79 28.12
CA GLU A 52 -19.54 -17.52 27.26
C GLU A 52 -18.82 -18.29 26.14
N ASN A 53 -19.46 -19.38 25.68
CA ASN A 53 -18.99 -20.08 24.50
C ASN A 53 -19.30 -19.27 23.22
N LEU A 54 -18.27 -18.84 22.52
CA LEU A 54 -18.38 -18.04 21.32
C LEU A 54 -18.42 -18.88 20.03
N SER A 55 -18.34 -20.22 20.14
CA SER A 55 -18.39 -21.09 18.97
C SER A 55 -19.78 -21.12 18.33
N PRO A 56 -19.88 -20.94 17.01
CA PRO A 56 -21.14 -21.13 16.29
C PRO A 56 -21.49 -22.62 16.12
N ASP A 57 -20.53 -23.53 16.40
CA ASP A 57 -20.68 -24.98 16.21
C ASP A 57 -20.75 -25.69 17.57
N PRO A 58 -21.83 -26.44 17.86
CA PRO A 58 -22.01 -27.11 19.17
C PRO A 58 -21.01 -28.24 19.46
N ARG A 59 -20.27 -28.71 18.45
CA ARG A 59 -19.21 -29.73 18.63
C ARG A 59 -17.98 -29.17 19.37
N VAL A 60 -17.81 -27.83 19.37
CA VAL A 60 -16.61 -27.18 19.90
C VAL A 60 -17.01 -26.03 20.81
N GLY A 61 -16.33 -25.89 21.95
CA GLY A 61 -16.35 -24.68 22.77
C GLY A 61 -15.17 -23.77 22.41
N VAL A 62 -15.42 -22.47 22.31
CA VAL A 62 -14.42 -21.43 22.09
C VAL A 62 -14.60 -20.34 23.15
N TYR A 63 -13.55 -20.06 23.92
CA TYR A 63 -13.62 -19.17 25.07
C TYR A 63 -12.47 -18.18 25.04
N LEU A 64 -12.80 -16.90 25.12
CA LEU A 64 -11.82 -15.84 25.40
C LEU A 64 -11.33 -15.90 26.84
N GLU A 65 -10.13 -15.41 27.05
CA GLU A 65 -9.58 -15.26 28.41
C GLU A 65 -10.30 -14.13 29.17
N ASP A 66 -10.56 -14.35 30.47
CA ASP A 66 -11.47 -13.49 31.25
C ASP A 66 -11.00 -12.04 31.44
N HIS A 67 -9.67 -11.79 31.43
CA HIS A 67 -9.12 -10.44 31.51
C HIS A 67 -9.50 -9.57 30.33
N TYR A 68 -9.81 -10.16 29.17
CA TYR A 68 -10.36 -9.46 28.03
C TYR A 68 -11.66 -8.74 28.36
N TYR A 69 -12.58 -9.42 29.07
CA TYR A 69 -13.87 -8.84 29.45
C TYR A 69 -13.72 -7.76 30.54
N SER A 70 -12.80 -7.97 31.47
CA SER A 70 -12.51 -7.00 32.54
C SER A 70 -11.65 -5.83 32.05
N LYS A 71 -11.07 -5.90 30.84
CA LYS A 71 -10.13 -4.92 30.27
C LYS A 71 -8.92 -4.65 31.18
N SER A 72 -8.52 -5.66 31.95
CA SER A 72 -7.39 -5.56 32.90
C SER A 72 -6.10 -6.09 32.31
N ASP A 73 -6.16 -6.99 31.35
CA ASP A 73 -5.02 -7.52 30.58
C ASP A 73 -5.53 -8.13 29.27
N CYS A 74 -4.61 -8.50 28.37
CA CYS A 74 -4.91 -9.17 27.12
C CYS A 74 -4.15 -10.48 27.02
N SER A 75 -4.89 -11.59 27.00
CA SER A 75 -4.31 -12.90 26.76
C SER A 75 -3.84 -13.05 25.31
N VAL A 76 -2.70 -13.75 25.12
CA VAL A 76 -2.20 -14.08 23.79
C VAL A 76 -2.92 -15.28 23.14
N VAL A 77 -3.77 -16.00 23.90
CA VAL A 77 -4.47 -17.21 23.45
C VAL A 77 -5.94 -17.21 23.81
N PHE A 78 -6.74 -17.92 23.04
CA PHE A 78 -8.07 -18.38 23.43
C PHE A 78 -8.10 -19.89 23.63
N LYS A 79 -9.10 -20.39 24.37
CA LYS A 79 -9.26 -21.80 24.65
C LYS A 79 -10.28 -22.41 23.69
N ARG A 80 -9.88 -23.49 23.00
CA ARG A 80 -10.78 -24.34 22.20
C ARG A 80 -10.89 -25.69 22.86
N VAL A 81 -12.13 -26.20 22.96
CA VAL A 81 -12.44 -27.51 23.54
C VAL A 81 -13.31 -28.32 22.57
N ASP A 82 -12.91 -29.52 22.25
CA ASP A 82 -13.75 -30.47 21.55
C ASP A 82 -14.72 -31.10 22.57
N ASN A 83 -16.02 -30.89 22.41
CA ASN A 83 -17.03 -31.31 23.39
C ASN A 83 -17.28 -32.82 23.40
N GLN A 84 -16.82 -33.56 22.38
CA GLN A 84 -16.96 -35.00 22.31
C GLN A 84 -15.77 -35.74 22.94
N THR A 85 -14.57 -35.25 22.64
CA THR A 85 -13.31 -35.90 23.05
C THR A 85 -12.67 -35.28 24.29
N GLY A 86 -13.04 -34.05 24.64
CA GLY A 86 -12.39 -33.26 25.68
C GLY A 86 -11.04 -32.70 25.25
N ASP A 87 -10.63 -32.86 23.97
CA ASP A 87 -9.37 -32.28 23.45
C ASP A 87 -9.36 -30.77 23.62
N THR A 88 -8.43 -30.28 24.43
CA THR A 88 -8.31 -28.87 24.77
C THR A 88 -7.04 -28.32 24.13
N ARG A 89 -7.20 -27.14 23.50
CA ARG A 89 -6.10 -26.41 22.85
C ARG A 89 -6.16 -24.93 23.18
N TYR A 90 -4.99 -24.32 23.33
CA TYR A 90 -4.83 -22.89 23.51
C TYR A 90 -4.22 -22.35 22.22
N ILE A 91 -5.07 -21.72 21.39
CA ILE A 91 -4.70 -21.20 20.07
C ILE A 91 -4.33 -19.73 20.20
N TYR A 92 -3.21 -19.32 19.57
CA TYR A 92 -2.75 -17.94 19.65
C TYR A 92 -3.59 -17.02 18.78
N HIS A 93 -3.90 -15.85 19.33
CA HIS A 93 -4.38 -14.72 18.58
C HIS A 93 -3.26 -14.14 17.72
N VAL A 94 -3.62 -13.42 16.64
CA VAL A 94 -2.65 -12.65 15.87
C VAL A 94 -2.01 -11.59 16.74
N ASN A 95 -0.71 -11.41 16.55
CA ASN A 95 0.05 -10.34 17.15
C ASN A 95 1.16 -9.92 16.17
N ASP A 96 1.27 -8.63 15.89
CA ASP A 96 2.27 -8.06 14.99
C ASP A 96 3.56 -7.63 15.71
N GLY A 97 3.62 -7.84 17.02
CA GLY A 97 4.74 -7.42 17.88
C GLY A 97 4.58 -5.99 18.43
N THR A 98 3.46 -5.31 18.19
CA THR A 98 3.21 -3.94 18.68
C THR A 98 2.51 -3.89 20.04
N GLY A 99 2.17 -5.05 20.62
CA GLY A 99 1.72 -5.18 22.01
C GLY A 99 0.39 -5.88 22.20
N MET A 100 -0.70 -5.45 21.55
CA MET A 100 -2.02 -6.02 21.78
C MET A 100 -2.35 -7.14 20.79
N PRO A 101 -2.71 -8.35 21.28
CA PRO A 101 -3.24 -9.40 20.40
C PRO A 101 -4.60 -8.99 19.79
N TRP A 102 -4.84 -9.44 18.57
CA TRP A 102 -6.14 -9.28 17.90
C TRP A 102 -7.07 -10.40 18.35
N ASN A 103 -7.85 -10.13 19.36
CA ASN A 103 -8.56 -11.11 20.17
C ASN A 103 -9.75 -11.82 19.53
N ASP A 104 -10.12 -11.46 18.31
CA ASP A 104 -11.12 -12.13 17.48
C ASP A 104 -10.49 -13.09 16.46
N THR A 105 -9.18 -13.27 16.48
CA THR A 105 -8.42 -13.98 15.46
C THR A 105 -7.76 -15.25 15.96
N ALA A 106 -7.42 -16.14 15.01
CA ALA A 106 -6.65 -17.37 15.21
C ALA A 106 -5.45 -17.39 14.24
N GLN A 107 -4.21 -17.40 14.76
CA GLN A 107 -2.98 -17.37 13.98
C GLN A 107 -2.70 -18.70 13.32
N ILE A 108 -2.60 -18.73 12.01
CA ILE A 108 -2.20 -19.92 11.24
C ILE A 108 -0.71 -20.21 11.44
N ASP A 109 -0.35 -21.49 11.57
CA ASP A 109 1.03 -21.94 11.72
C ASP A 109 1.71 -22.15 10.35
N PHE A 110 2.47 -21.18 9.92
CA PHE A 110 3.20 -21.26 8.64
C PHE A 110 4.45 -22.17 8.66
N LEU A 111 4.84 -22.73 9.80
CA LEU A 111 5.80 -23.82 9.81
C LEU A 111 5.16 -25.17 9.44
N ASN A 112 3.85 -25.29 9.59
CA ASN A 112 3.10 -26.46 9.17
C ASN A 112 2.89 -26.44 7.63
N PRO A 113 3.44 -27.41 6.87
CA PRO A 113 3.27 -27.44 5.41
C PRO A 113 1.82 -27.66 4.97
N GLU A 114 0.98 -28.35 5.76
CA GLU A 114 -0.44 -28.49 5.46
C GLU A 114 -1.18 -27.15 5.58
N ALA A 115 -0.80 -26.33 6.57
CA ALA A 115 -1.38 -25.01 6.73
C ALA A 115 -0.99 -24.10 5.55
N ARG A 116 0.28 -24.11 5.14
CA ARG A 116 0.73 -23.35 3.96
C ARG A 116 -0.04 -23.75 2.70
N GLU A 117 -0.18 -25.07 2.46
CA GLU A 117 -0.91 -25.53 1.27
C GLU A 117 -2.42 -25.21 1.35
N ALA A 118 -3.03 -25.30 2.51
CA ALA A 118 -4.44 -24.93 2.68
C ALA A 118 -4.65 -23.43 2.34
N VAL A 119 -3.82 -22.55 2.89
CA VAL A 119 -3.87 -21.10 2.57
C VAL A 119 -3.59 -20.86 1.10
N MET A 120 -2.64 -21.58 0.51
CA MET A 120 -2.33 -21.48 -0.92
C MET A 120 -3.54 -21.84 -1.80
N GLN A 121 -4.28 -22.89 -1.44
CA GLN A 121 -5.49 -23.28 -2.18
C GLN A 121 -6.59 -22.23 -2.07
N ASP A 122 -6.75 -21.60 -0.92
CA ASP A 122 -7.68 -20.49 -0.75
C ASP A 122 -7.27 -19.28 -1.59
N ILE A 123 -5.98 -18.94 -1.61
CA ILE A 123 -5.45 -17.85 -2.49
C ILE A 123 -5.75 -18.17 -3.96
N LEU A 124 -5.47 -19.38 -4.41
CA LEU A 124 -5.74 -19.79 -5.79
C LEU A 124 -7.24 -19.78 -6.11
N HIS A 125 -8.08 -20.17 -5.15
CA HIS A 125 -9.54 -20.07 -5.30
C HIS A 125 -9.98 -18.62 -5.49
N VAL A 126 -9.47 -17.71 -4.68
CA VAL A 126 -9.75 -16.25 -4.82
C VAL A 126 -9.24 -15.75 -6.17
N ALA A 127 -8.01 -16.10 -6.57
CA ALA A 127 -7.43 -15.68 -7.84
C ALA A 127 -8.25 -16.12 -9.06
N ARG A 128 -8.81 -17.33 -9.05
CA ARG A 128 -9.69 -17.82 -10.13
C ARG A 128 -10.98 -17.02 -10.26
N ASN A 129 -11.41 -16.37 -9.18
CA ASN A 129 -12.64 -15.57 -9.15
C ASN A 129 -12.41 -14.07 -9.30
N PHE A 130 -11.27 -13.55 -8.81
CA PHE A 130 -10.96 -12.13 -8.77
C PHE A 130 -9.60 -11.87 -9.44
N PRO A 131 -9.56 -11.09 -10.53
CA PRO A 131 -8.32 -10.78 -11.24
C PRO A 131 -7.41 -9.78 -10.48
N ILE A 132 -7.84 -9.27 -9.33
CA ILE A 132 -7.04 -8.43 -8.43
C ILE A 132 -7.27 -8.90 -7.01
N ILE A 133 -6.18 -9.15 -6.27
CA ILE A 133 -6.24 -9.50 -4.84
C ILE A 133 -5.39 -8.50 -4.06
N ARG A 134 -5.97 -7.88 -3.04
CA ARG A 134 -5.24 -7.15 -2.00
C ARG A 134 -5.03 -8.10 -0.82
N PHE A 135 -3.79 -8.29 -0.42
CA PHE A 135 -3.42 -9.07 0.76
C PHE A 135 -3.28 -8.16 1.97
N ASP A 136 -4.17 -8.36 2.93
CA ASP A 136 -4.16 -7.66 4.21
C ASP A 136 -2.95 -8.04 5.05
N ALA A 137 -2.35 -7.07 5.74
CA ALA A 137 -1.23 -7.24 6.66
C ALA A 137 -0.12 -8.18 6.13
N ALA A 138 0.18 -8.11 4.82
CA ALA A 138 1.08 -9.05 4.17
C ALA A 138 2.48 -9.13 4.82
N MET A 139 2.93 -8.02 5.45
CA MET A 139 4.24 -7.94 6.08
C MET A 139 4.40 -8.85 7.30
N VAL A 140 3.32 -9.18 8.02
CA VAL A 140 3.41 -10.08 9.20
C VAL A 140 3.66 -11.53 8.79
N LEU A 141 3.32 -11.88 7.55
CA LEU A 141 3.51 -13.22 6.97
C LEU A 141 4.85 -13.37 6.22
N ALA A 142 5.69 -12.35 6.17
CA ALA A 142 7.04 -12.50 5.66
C ALA A 142 7.86 -13.43 6.58
N LYS A 143 8.71 -14.28 5.99
CA LYS A 143 9.50 -15.29 6.72
C LYS A 143 10.23 -14.72 7.94
N LYS A 144 10.84 -13.53 7.80
CA LYS A 144 11.49 -12.83 8.90
C LYS A 144 10.54 -12.45 10.04
N SER A 145 9.30 -12.11 9.72
CA SER A 145 8.28 -11.77 10.72
C SER A 145 7.78 -13.03 11.43
N ILE A 146 7.53 -14.10 10.69
CA ILE A 146 7.21 -15.43 11.28
C ILE A 146 8.31 -15.85 12.24
N ARG A 147 9.58 -15.70 11.82
CA ARG A 147 10.74 -16.00 12.66
C ARG A 147 10.73 -15.21 13.97
N ARG A 148 10.62 -13.90 13.86
CA ARG A 148 10.66 -13.00 15.02
C ARG A 148 9.51 -13.22 15.99
N LEU A 149 8.28 -13.33 15.45
CA LEU A 149 7.06 -13.35 16.26
C LEU A 149 6.82 -14.73 16.89
N TRP A 150 6.92 -15.79 16.10
CA TRP A 150 6.38 -17.10 16.47
C TRP A 150 7.46 -18.13 16.84
N TYR A 151 8.65 -18.00 16.28
CA TYR A 151 9.75 -18.96 16.44
C TYR A 151 11.09 -18.25 16.59
N PRO A 152 11.30 -17.48 17.68
CA PRO A 152 12.52 -16.69 17.88
C PRO A 152 13.76 -17.58 17.95
N GLN A 153 14.94 -16.98 17.88
CA GLN A 153 16.20 -17.70 18.07
C GLN A 153 16.38 -18.08 19.54
N PRO A 154 17.02 -19.24 19.85
CA PRO A 154 17.34 -19.62 21.20
C PRO A 154 18.16 -18.53 21.92
N GLY A 155 17.75 -18.20 23.14
CA GLY A 155 18.39 -17.15 23.93
C GLY A 155 17.98 -15.71 23.59
N HIS A 156 17.18 -15.50 22.55
CA HIS A 156 16.52 -14.22 22.28
C HIS A 156 15.12 -14.25 22.90
N GLY A 157 14.69 -13.14 23.51
CA GLY A 157 13.32 -13.01 23.98
C GLY A 157 12.33 -13.08 22.79
N GLY A 158 11.15 -13.64 23.00
CA GLY A 158 10.08 -13.58 22.02
C GLY A 158 9.26 -12.30 22.16
N ASP A 159 8.86 -11.69 21.06
CA ASP A 159 7.95 -10.51 21.07
C ASP A 159 6.56 -10.87 21.61
N ILE A 160 6.20 -12.14 21.53
CA ILE A 160 4.90 -12.66 21.98
C ILE A 160 5.12 -13.55 23.21
N TYR A 161 4.33 -13.32 24.27
CA TYR A 161 4.38 -14.06 25.49
C TYR A 161 4.36 -15.59 25.26
N SER A 162 5.22 -16.32 25.95
CA SER A 162 5.45 -17.77 25.88
C SER A 162 6.01 -18.31 24.55
N ARG A 163 6.25 -17.47 23.52
CA ARG A 163 6.80 -18.00 22.26
C ARG A 163 8.30 -18.26 22.30
N SER A 164 9.05 -17.70 23.25
CA SER A 164 10.44 -18.07 23.49
C SER A 164 10.64 -19.56 23.84
N GLU A 165 9.62 -20.22 24.36
CA GLU A 165 9.64 -21.68 24.64
C GLU A 165 9.67 -22.51 23.35
N TYR A 166 9.28 -21.92 22.22
CA TYR A 166 9.27 -22.54 20.89
C TYR A 166 10.39 -22.01 19.99
N ALA A 167 11.44 -21.51 20.62
CA ALA A 167 12.62 -21.03 19.91
C ALA A 167 13.25 -22.15 19.06
N LEU A 168 13.65 -21.81 17.85
CA LEU A 168 14.30 -22.73 16.92
C LEU A 168 15.66 -22.17 16.52
N SER A 169 16.65 -23.04 16.30
CA SER A 169 17.88 -22.66 15.63
C SER A 169 17.59 -22.22 14.18
N ASP A 170 18.52 -21.50 13.55
CA ASP A 170 18.36 -21.11 12.15
C ASP A 170 18.24 -22.34 11.25
N GLN A 171 19.01 -23.38 11.51
CA GLN A 171 18.96 -24.62 10.72
C GLN A 171 17.61 -25.31 10.83
N GLU A 172 17.03 -25.40 12.03
CA GLU A 172 15.71 -25.99 12.23
C GLU A 172 14.61 -25.18 11.59
N PHE A 173 14.69 -23.86 11.68
CA PHE A 173 13.71 -22.96 11.06
C PHE A 173 13.78 -23.03 9.53
N GLU A 174 14.98 -22.95 8.95
CA GLU A 174 15.18 -23.08 7.51
C GLU A 174 14.72 -24.44 6.96
N ALA A 175 14.93 -25.52 7.71
CA ALA A 175 14.44 -26.85 7.30
C ALA A 175 12.90 -26.93 7.26
N LYS A 176 12.20 -26.21 8.13
CA LYS A 176 10.74 -26.21 8.21
C LYS A 176 10.09 -25.25 7.21
N ILE A 177 10.69 -24.12 6.94
CA ILE A 177 10.22 -23.11 5.98
C ILE A 177 11.38 -22.65 5.07
N PRO A 178 11.80 -23.47 4.09
CA PRO A 178 12.97 -23.17 3.26
C PRO A 178 12.81 -21.93 2.39
N ASN A 179 11.60 -21.66 1.94
CA ASN A 179 11.27 -20.55 1.03
C ASN A 179 10.43 -19.49 1.71
N GLU A 180 10.47 -18.28 1.18
CA GLU A 180 9.47 -17.26 1.49
C GLU A 180 8.10 -17.69 0.98
N PHE A 181 7.09 -17.74 1.85
CA PHE A 181 5.73 -18.11 1.47
C PHE A 181 5.17 -17.21 0.37
N TRP A 182 5.41 -15.90 0.47
CA TRP A 182 4.98 -14.96 -0.57
C TRP A 182 5.63 -15.18 -1.92
N ARG A 183 6.87 -15.67 -1.97
CA ARG A 183 7.51 -16.05 -3.23
C ARG A 183 6.81 -17.27 -3.84
N GLU A 184 6.47 -18.27 -3.03
CA GLU A 184 5.72 -19.43 -3.47
C GLU A 184 4.31 -19.04 -3.98
N VAL A 185 3.63 -18.08 -3.31
CA VAL A 185 2.34 -17.52 -3.76
C VAL A 185 2.47 -16.88 -5.14
N VAL A 186 3.45 -16.01 -5.31
CA VAL A 186 3.67 -15.31 -6.59
C VAL A 186 3.92 -16.31 -7.71
N ASP A 187 4.78 -17.31 -7.50
CA ASP A 187 5.13 -18.31 -8.51
C ASP A 187 3.94 -19.23 -8.85
N ARG A 188 3.19 -19.67 -7.84
CA ARG A 188 1.99 -20.51 -8.04
C ARG A 188 0.89 -19.75 -8.77
N VAL A 189 0.60 -18.51 -8.39
CA VAL A 189 -0.41 -17.68 -9.07
C VAL A 189 0.01 -17.37 -10.50
N ALA A 190 1.27 -17.03 -10.75
CA ALA A 190 1.79 -16.80 -12.09
C ALA A 190 1.66 -18.02 -13.01
N LYS A 191 1.81 -19.22 -12.45
CA LYS A 191 1.68 -20.49 -13.19
C LYS A 191 0.23 -20.91 -13.42
N GLU A 192 -0.63 -20.80 -12.40
CA GLU A 192 -1.98 -21.39 -12.41
C GLU A 192 -3.07 -20.39 -12.80
N VAL A 193 -2.88 -19.09 -12.49
CA VAL A 193 -3.85 -18.00 -12.72
C VAL A 193 -3.12 -16.72 -13.14
N PRO A 194 -2.43 -16.71 -14.29
CA PRO A 194 -1.46 -15.67 -14.67
C PRO A 194 -2.05 -14.25 -14.81
N ASP A 195 -3.36 -14.11 -15.02
CA ASP A 195 -4.03 -12.80 -15.16
C ASP A 195 -4.35 -12.11 -13.83
N THR A 196 -3.85 -12.63 -12.71
CA THR A 196 -4.14 -12.07 -11.38
C THR A 196 -3.09 -11.06 -10.97
N LEU A 197 -3.52 -9.85 -10.64
CA LEU A 197 -2.68 -8.81 -10.02
C LEU A 197 -2.67 -9.00 -8.51
N LEU A 198 -1.48 -9.10 -7.93
CA LEU A 198 -1.26 -9.24 -6.49
C LEU A 198 -0.79 -7.90 -5.92
N LEU A 199 -1.53 -7.39 -4.94
CA LEU A 199 -1.28 -6.14 -4.23
C LEU A 199 -1.05 -6.46 -2.74
N ALA A 200 0.11 -6.08 -2.22
CA ALA A 200 0.43 -6.29 -0.81
C ALA A 200 0.19 -5.04 0.01
N GLU A 201 -0.48 -5.18 1.13
CA GLU A 201 -0.37 -4.22 2.21
C GLU A 201 0.90 -4.53 3.00
N ALA A 202 1.90 -3.69 2.84
CA ALA A 202 3.17 -3.83 3.53
C ALA A 202 3.69 -2.47 3.96
N PHE A 203 4.19 -2.42 5.19
CA PHE A 203 4.73 -1.23 5.85
C PHE A 203 6.15 -1.51 6.33
N TRP A 204 6.68 -0.65 7.19
CA TRP A 204 7.96 -0.81 7.90
C TRP A 204 9.17 -0.97 6.98
N MET A 205 9.20 -0.20 5.88
CA MET A 205 10.28 -0.24 4.89
C MET A 205 10.42 -1.60 4.19
N MET A 206 9.34 -2.38 4.15
CA MET A 206 9.29 -3.66 3.43
C MET A 206 8.76 -3.53 1.99
N GLU A 207 8.31 -2.37 1.59
CA GLU A 207 7.68 -2.12 0.30
C GLU A 207 8.57 -2.56 -0.87
N GLY A 208 9.83 -2.15 -0.85
CA GLY A 208 10.82 -2.56 -1.85
C GLY A 208 11.08 -4.07 -1.86
N TYR A 209 11.09 -4.70 -0.68
CA TYR A 209 11.27 -6.15 -0.56
C TYR A 209 10.11 -6.92 -1.21
N PHE A 210 8.87 -6.49 -0.95
CA PHE A 210 7.67 -7.13 -1.53
C PHE A 210 7.64 -7.07 -3.06
N VAL A 211 7.99 -5.95 -3.65
CA VAL A 211 7.92 -5.82 -5.12
C VAL A 211 9.16 -6.32 -5.85
N ARG A 212 10.34 -6.24 -5.26
CA ARG A 212 11.61 -6.63 -5.91
C ARG A 212 12.00 -8.06 -5.65
N THR A 213 11.97 -8.48 -4.39
CA THR A 213 12.44 -9.80 -3.99
C THR A 213 11.32 -10.82 -4.04
N LEU A 214 10.16 -10.49 -3.51
CA LEU A 214 9.01 -11.39 -3.47
C LEU A 214 8.20 -11.40 -4.77
N GLY A 215 8.29 -10.37 -5.59
CA GLY A 215 7.67 -10.31 -6.90
C GLY A 215 6.20 -9.87 -6.91
N MET A 216 5.69 -9.29 -5.83
CA MET A 216 4.36 -8.68 -5.82
C MET A 216 4.24 -7.60 -6.88
N HIS A 217 3.08 -7.52 -7.53
CA HIS A 217 2.85 -6.56 -8.60
C HIS A 217 2.70 -5.13 -8.10
N ARG A 218 2.09 -4.98 -6.91
CA ARG A 218 1.81 -3.69 -6.28
C ARG A 218 2.01 -3.77 -4.77
N VAL A 219 2.32 -2.61 -4.17
CA VAL A 219 2.46 -2.46 -2.71
C VAL A 219 1.93 -1.10 -2.28
N TYR A 220 1.34 -1.01 -1.11
CA TYR A 220 0.88 0.24 -0.51
C TYR A 220 2.02 1.23 -0.31
N ASN A 221 1.74 2.52 -0.58
CA ASN A 221 2.63 3.64 -0.31
C ASN A 221 2.07 4.51 0.83
N SER A 222 2.20 4.04 2.06
CA SER A 222 1.73 4.77 3.23
C SER A 222 2.52 6.06 3.48
N ALA A 223 3.76 6.14 3.01
CA ALA A 223 4.57 7.35 3.06
C ALA A 223 3.92 8.51 2.29
N PHE A 224 3.31 8.23 1.13
CA PHE A 224 2.55 9.23 0.36
C PHE A 224 1.50 9.92 1.25
N MET A 225 0.61 9.16 1.84
CA MET A 225 -0.47 9.70 2.67
C MET A 225 0.08 10.42 3.93
N ASN A 226 0.91 9.72 4.71
CA ASN A 226 1.35 10.20 6.01
C ASN A 226 2.23 11.44 5.93
N MET A 227 3.19 11.47 5.00
CA MET A 227 4.11 12.60 4.88
C MET A 227 3.44 13.82 4.27
N LEU A 228 2.55 13.64 3.27
CA LEU A 228 1.82 14.75 2.67
C LEU A 228 0.78 15.35 3.63
N LYS A 229 0.09 14.52 4.42
CA LYS A 229 -0.81 14.97 5.49
C LYS A 229 -0.10 15.90 6.48
N LYS A 230 1.10 15.50 6.92
CA LYS A 230 1.91 16.21 7.91
C LYS A 230 2.76 17.33 7.33
N GLU A 231 2.71 17.56 6.02
CA GLU A 231 3.58 18.49 5.29
C GLU A 231 5.08 18.23 5.53
N GLU A 232 5.45 16.97 5.71
CA GLU A 232 6.85 16.51 5.77
C GLU A 232 7.43 16.42 4.35
N ASN A 233 7.38 17.54 3.63
CA ASN A 233 7.60 17.61 2.18
C ASN A 233 9.01 17.17 1.79
N GLN A 234 10.04 17.64 2.49
CA GLN A 234 11.42 17.22 2.24
C GLN A 234 11.56 15.69 2.36
N LYS A 235 11.03 15.09 3.42
CA LYS A 235 11.11 13.63 3.64
C LYS A 235 10.46 12.85 2.50
N TYR A 236 9.28 13.30 2.02
CA TYR A 236 8.61 12.61 0.92
C TYR A 236 9.35 12.80 -0.40
N ARG A 237 9.85 14.02 -0.68
CA ARG A 237 10.70 14.30 -1.84
C ARG A 237 11.96 13.43 -1.83
N ASP A 238 12.64 13.34 -0.69
CA ASP A 238 13.82 12.48 -0.52
C ASP A 238 13.48 10.99 -0.71
N SER A 239 12.33 10.54 -0.23
CA SER A 239 11.84 9.19 -0.48
C SER A 239 11.68 8.92 -1.98
N VAL A 240 11.05 9.83 -2.74
CA VAL A 240 10.91 9.71 -4.19
C VAL A 240 12.28 9.70 -4.88
N LYS A 241 13.16 10.64 -4.55
CA LYS A 241 14.52 10.73 -5.12
C LYS A 241 15.32 9.45 -4.87
N ASN A 242 15.31 8.95 -3.63
CA ASN A 242 16.01 7.71 -3.28
C ASN A 242 15.43 6.51 -4.03
N THR A 243 14.11 6.46 -4.19
CA THR A 243 13.45 5.39 -4.95
C THR A 243 13.88 5.39 -6.41
N ILE A 244 13.88 6.56 -7.10
CA ILE A 244 14.26 6.62 -8.52
C ILE A 244 15.78 6.44 -8.73
N LYS A 245 16.61 6.85 -7.77
CA LYS A 245 18.05 6.57 -7.80
C LYS A 245 18.37 5.09 -7.61
N PHE A 246 17.53 4.37 -6.87
CA PHE A 246 17.73 2.97 -6.62
C PHE A 246 17.14 2.09 -7.74
N ASP A 247 15.85 2.24 -8.03
CA ASP A 247 15.15 1.57 -9.12
C ASP A 247 13.81 2.27 -9.38
N PRO A 248 13.65 3.03 -10.47
CA PRO A 248 12.39 3.71 -10.80
C PRO A 248 11.18 2.76 -10.90
N GLN A 249 11.41 1.48 -11.21
CA GLN A 249 10.33 0.48 -11.31
C GLN A 249 9.61 0.24 -9.97
N ILE A 250 10.23 0.57 -8.83
CA ILE A 250 9.57 0.53 -7.53
C ILE A 250 8.48 1.61 -7.46
N LEU A 251 8.78 2.83 -7.93
CA LEU A 251 7.80 3.93 -7.95
C LEU A 251 6.55 3.54 -8.76
N LYS A 252 6.73 2.88 -9.90
CA LYS A 252 5.64 2.36 -10.74
C LYS A 252 4.75 1.35 -10.01
N ARG A 253 5.30 0.61 -9.05
CA ARG A 253 4.59 -0.43 -8.31
C ARG A 253 3.87 0.05 -7.07
N TYR A 254 4.07 1.29 -6.66
CA TYR A 254 3.36 1.88 -5.53
C TYR A 254 1.87 2.06 -5.82
N VAL A 255 1.06 1.83 -4.77
CA VAL A 255 -0.35 2.24 -4.72
C VAL A 255 -0.44 3.47 -3.83
N ASN A 256 -0.75 4.61 -4.44
CA ASN A 256 -0.89 5.88 -3.74
C ASN A 256 -2.35 6.08 -3.30
N PHE A 257 -2.56 6.46 -2.06
CA PHE A 257 -3.90 6.64 -1.49
C PHE A 257 -3.92 7.78 -0.47
N MET A 258 -5.11 8.35 -0.28
CA MET A 258 -5.36 9.38 0.72
C MET A 258 -6.02 8.83 1.99
N ASN A 259 -6.65 7.67 1.89
CA ASN A 259 -7.18 6.86 2.98
C ASN A 259 -7.35 5.40 2.54
N ASN A 260 -7.53 4.53 3.50
CA ASN A 260 -7.87 3.13 3.34
C ASN A 260 -8.78 2.71 4.52
N PRO A 261 -9.23 1.45 4.65
CA PRO A 261 -10.09 1.02 5.75
C PRO A 261 -9.51 1.25 7.16
N ASP A 262 -8.18 1.26 7.31
CA ASP A 262 -7.52 1.36 8.61
C ASP A 262 -7.21 2.80 9.02
N GLU A 263 -7.21 3.73 8.06
CA GLU A 263 -6.87 5.13 8.27
C GLU A 263 -8.11 6.01 8.42
N ASP A 264 -7.93 7.21 8.94
CA ASP A 264 -8.98 8.21 8.94
C ASP A 264 -9.44 8.54 7.52
N THR A 265 -10.69 9.01 7.39
CA THR A 265 -11.23 9.39 6.06
C THR A 265 -10.38 10.47 5.39
N ALA A 266 -10.38 10.51 4.06
CA ALA A 266 -9.58 11.47 3.31
C ALA A 266 -9.92 12.92 3.68
N VAL A 267 -11.19 13.22 3.93
CA VAL A 267 -11.63 14.56 4.35
C VAL A 267 -11.20 14.90 5.79
N ALA A 268 -11.11 13.94 6.67
CA ALA A 268 -10.58 14.14 8.01
C ALA A 268 -9.07 14.41 7.98
N GLN A 269 -8.35 13.79 7.05
CA GLN A 269 -6.90 13.93 6.92
C GLN A 269 -6.46 15.19 6.17
N PHE A 270 -7.18 15.60 5.12
CA PHE A 270 -6.75 16.63 4.19
C PHE A 270 -7.73 17.81 4.04
N GLY A 271 -8.89 17.76 4.71
CA GLY A 271 -9.96 18.73 4.48
C GLY A 271 -10.71 18.49 3.16
N LYS A 272 -11.34 19.54 2.63
CA LYS A 272 -12.12 19.50 1.37
C LYS A 272 -11.67 20.55 0.35
N ASP A 273 -10.65 21.33 0.70
CA ASP A 273 -10.16 22.48 -0.06
C ASP A 273 -8.93 22.14 -0.92
N ASP A 274 -8.11 23.15 -1.21
CA ASP A 274 -6.98 23.02 -2.16
C ASP A 274 -5.91 22.00 -1.72
N LYS A 275 -5.67 21.84 -0.40
CA LYS A 275 -4.78 20.79 0.09
C LYS A 275 -5.25 19.40 -0.31
N TYR A 276 -6.55 19.12 -0.14
CA TYR A 276 -7.15 17.84 -0.55
C TYR A 276 -6.96 17.60 -2.05
N PHE A 277 -7.32 18.60 -2.88
CA PHE A 277 -7.24 18.46 -4.34
C PHE A 277 -5.80 18.46 -4.86
N GLY A 278 -4.89 19.16 -4.21
CA GLY A 278 -3.46 19.10 -4.52
C GLY A 278 -2.88 17.72 -4.27
N VAL A 279 -3.15 17.13 -3.10
CA VAL A 279 -2.71 15.75 -2.79
C VAL A 279 -3.41 14.73 -3.69
N CYS A 280 -4.71 14.91 -3.98
CA CYS A 280 -5.44 14.05 -4.91
C CYS A 280 -4.86 14.14 -6.34
N THR A 281 -4.45 15.33 -6.78
CA THR A 281 -3.76 15.54 -8.06
C THR A 281 -2.44 14.78 -8.09
N LEU A 282 -1.60 14.88 -7.04
CA LEU A 282 -0.39 14.05 -6.93
C LEU A 282 -0.73 12.55 -7.01
N MET A 283 -1.76 12.11 -6.28
CA MET A 283 -2.18 10.70 -6.26
C MET A 283 -2.47 10.17 -7.66
N VAL A 284 -3.13 10.97 -8.49
CA VAL A 284 -3.56 10.53 -9.84
C VAL A 284 -2.56 10.85 -10.95
N THR A 285 -1.53 11.66 -10.70
CA THR A 285 -0.52 12.05 -11.70
C THR A 285 0.90 11.55 -11.40
N MET A 286 1.20 11.09 -10.18
CA MET A 286 2.44 10.37 -9.90
C MET A 286 2.41 8.98 -10.57
N ALA A 287 3.59 8.46 -10.91
CA ALA A 287 3.73 7.08 -11.36
C ALA A 287 3.20 6.10 -10.31
N GLY A 288 2.67 4.94 -10.74
CA GLY A 288 2.05 3.96 -9.87
C GLY A 288 0.55 3.82 -10.08
N LEU A 289 -0.16 3.36 -9.08
CA LEU A 289 -1.61 3.12 -9.12
C LEU A 289 -2.30 4.01 -8.09
N PRO A 290 -3.22 4.90 -8.47
CA PRO A 290 -4.06 5.63 -7.52
C PRO A 290 -5.14 4.71 -6.96
N MET A 291 -5.41 4.82 -5.66
CA MET A 291 -6.51 4.13 -4.98
C MET A 291 -7.38 5.13 -4.23
N PHE A 292 -8.67 5.15 -4.56
CA PHE A 292 -9.67 5.93 -3.83
C PHE A 292 -10.29 5.05 -2.75
N GLY A 293 -10.31 5.55 -1.51
CA GLY A 293 -11.01 4.89 -0.42
C GLY A 293 -12.52 5.06 -0.51
N HIS A 294 -13.27 4.18 0.15
CA HIS A 294 -14.72 4.30 0.24
C HIS A 294 -15.14 5.66 0.80
N GLY A 295 -16.09 6.29 0.16
CA GLY A 295 -16.63 7.59 0.58
C GLY A 295 -15.70 8.80 0.36
N GLN A 296 -14.52 8.61 -0.21
CA GLN A 296 -13.57 9.70 -0.45
C GLN A 296 -14.13 10.74 -1.42
N ILE A 297 -14.76 10.30 -2.50
CA ILE A 297 -15.33 11.18 -3.55
C ILE A 297 -16.58 11.87 -3.02
N GLU A 298 -17.38 11.17 -2.24
CA GLU A 298 -18.60 11.64 -1.62
C GLU A 298 -18.36 12.56 -0.43
N GLY A 299 -17.14 12.55 0.12
CA GLY A 299 -16.76 13.35 1.28
C GLY A 299 -17.31 12.83 2.60
N PHE A 300 -17.49 11.51 2.73
CA PHE A 300 -17.98 10.88 3.96
C PHE A 300 -16.97 11.00 5.09
N THR A 301 -17.47 11.18 6.29
CA THR A 301 -16.68 11.40 7.50
C THR A 301 -16.65 10.20 8.43
N GLU A 302 -17.58 9.26 8.26
CA GLU A 302 -17.55 8.02 9.02
C GLU A 302 -16.43 7.11 8.56
N LYS A 303 -15.57 6.72 9.50
CA LYS A 303 -14.56 5.70 9.25
C LYS A 303 -15.22 4.32 9.31
N TYR A 304 -15.15 3.60 8.21
CA TYR A 304 -15.51 2.18 8.17
C TYR A 304 -14.28 1.36 8.55
N GLY A 305 -14.25 0.90 9.80
CA GLY A 305 -13.27 -0.06 10.24
C GLY A 305 -13.77 -1.51 10.06
N MET A 306 -12.89 -2.46 10.31
CA MET A 306 -13.20 -3.89 10.27
C MET A 306 -14.24 -4.36 11.30
N GLU A 307 -14.50 -3.54 12.31
CA GLU A 307 -15.41 -3.83 13.42
C GLU A 307 -16.89 -3.55 13.09
N PHE A 308 -17.19 -2.94 11.95
CA PHE A 308 -18.52 -2.48 11.61
C PHE A 308 -19.18 -3.33 10.55
N THR A 309 -20.33 -3.90 10.88
CA THR A 309 -21.17 -4.64 9.92
C THR A 309 -22.04 -3.74 9.05
N LYS A 310 -22.23 -2.48 9.46
CA LYS A 310 -23.04 -1.47 8.77
C LYS A 310 -22.62 -0.05 9.16
N ALA A 311 -22.99 0.93 8.33
CA ALA A 311 -22.83 2.35 8.67
C ALA A 311 -23.68 2.71 9.90
N TYR A 312 -23.11 3.54 10.78
CA TYR A 312 -23.83 4.16 11.90
C TYR A 312 -24.50 5.47 11.48
N ARG A 313 -23.94 6.15 10.48
CA ARG A 313 -24.43 7.43 9.99
C ARG A 313 -25.05 7.27 8.60
N ASN A 314 -26.13 8.00 8.34
CA ASN A 314 -26.70 8.13 7.00
C ASN A 314 -26.20 9.47 6.42
N GLU A 315 -24.96 9.48 5.94
CA GLU A 315 -24.33 10.67 5.39
C GLU A 315 -24.83 10.93 3.94
N SER A 316 -25.10 12.18 3.63
CA SER A 316 -25.39 12.59 2.27
C SER A 316 -24.09 12.97 1.54
N PRO A 317 -23.97 12.61 0.24
CA PRO A 317 -22.82 13.00 -0.57
C PRO A 317 -22.65 14.52 -0.65
N ASP A 318 -21.43 15.02 -0.52
CA ASP A 318 -21.07 16.41 -0.72
C ASP A 318 -20.99 16.72 -2.24
N GLN A 319 -22.03 17.32 -2.77
CA GLN A 319 -22.11 17.56 -4.21
C GLN A 319 -21.05 18.54 -4.72
N ASN A 320 -20.58 19.48 -3.90
CA ASN A 320 -19.51 20.41 -4.29
C ASN A 320 -18.18 19.65 -4.44
N LEU A 321 -17.87 18.77 -3.50
CA LEU A 321 -16.69 17.93 -3.58
C LEU A 321 -16.71 16.99 -4.80
N ILE A 322 -17.87 16.35 -5.05
CA ILE A 322 -18.07 15.50 -6.22
C ILE A 322 -17.87 16.29 -7.52
N ASN A 323 -18.49 17.46 -7.64
CA ASN A 323 -18.37 18.30 -8.82
C ASN A 323 -16.91 18.72 -9.09
N ARG A 324 -16.16 19.03 -8.03
CA ARG A 324 -14.74 19.35 -8.14
C ARG A 324 -13.91 18.13 -8.57
N HIS A 325 -14.22 16.90 -8.09
CA HIS A 325 -13.61 15.68 -8.62
C HIS A 325 -13.88 15.49 -10.13
N TRP A 326 -15.10 15.76 -10.58
CA TRP A 326 -15.47 15.68 -11.99
C TRP A 326 -14.68 16.66 -12.86
N HIS A 327 -14.39 17.84 -12.33
CA HIS A 327 -13.66 18.88 -13.04
C HIS A 327 -12.14 18.67 -12.98
N ASP A 328 -11.57 18.45 -11.77
CA ASP A 328 -10.13 18.51 -11.55
C ASP A 328 -9.45 17.13 -11.68
N ILE A 329 -10.12 16.05 -11.24
CA ILE A 329 -9.48 14.76 -11.02
C ILE A 329 -9.81 13.72 -12.09
N PHE A 330 -11.08 13.54 -12.42
CA PHE A 330 -11.48 12.49 -13.36
C PHE A 330 -10.95 12.67 -14.78
N PRO A 331 -10.78 13.89 -15.33
CA PRO A 331 -10.11 14.04 -16.62
C PRO A 331 -8.65 13.57 -16.60
N LEU A 332 -7.92 13.80 -15.50
CA LEU A 332 -6.57 13.29 -15.31
C LEU A 332 -6.55 11.76 -15.22
N MET A 333 -7.55 11.17 -14.53
CA MET A 333 -7.71 9.73 -14.48
C MET A 333 -7.95 9.10 -15.86
N LYS A 334 -8.65 9.78 -16.76
CA LYS A 334 -8.84 9.32 -18.14
C LYS A 334 -7.55 9.37 -18.96
N LYS A 335 -6.59 10.22 -18.58
CA LYS A 335 -5.24 10.30 -19.17
C LYS A 335 -4.18 9.54 -18.34
N ARG A 336 -4.59 8.58 -17.52
CA ARG A 336 -3.68 7.85 -16.62
C ARG A 336 -2.52 7.18 -17.33
N TYR A 337 -2.67 6.82 -18.59
CA TYR A 337 -1.59 6.25 -19.42
C TYR A 337 -0.39 7.18 -19.59
N VAL A 338 -0.58 8.51 -19.53
CA VAL A 338 0.52 9.51 -19.56
C VAL A 338 1.32 9.47 -18.26
N PHE A 339 0.67 9.21 -17.13
CA PHE A 339 1.24 9.34 -15.79
C PHE A 339 1.72 8.03 -15.15
N ALA A 340 1.18 6.86 -15.59
CA ALA A 340 1.30 5.60 -14.87
C ALA A 340 2.72 5.02 -14.88
N ASN A 341 3.50 5.28 -15.92
CA ASN A 341 4.79 4.69 -16.18
C ASN A 341 5.95 5.52 -15.63
N VAL A 342 7.14 4.94 -15.60
CA VAL A 342 8.37 5.56 -15.09
C VAL A 342 9.44 5.77 -16.16
N GLU A 343 9.23 5.26 -17.36
CA GLU A 343 10.19 5.30 -18.45
C GLU A 343 10.54 6.73 -18.87
N ASN A 344 9.56 7.65 -18.79
CA ASN A 344 9.71 9.07 -19.09
C ASN A 344 9.45 9.97 -17.86
N PHE A 345 9.31 9.39 -16.69
CA PHE A 345 9.10 10.14 -15.46
C PHE A 345 10.40 10.85 -15.04
N LEU A 346 10.32 12.16 -14.86
CA LEU A 346 11.42 13.00 -14.38
C LEU A 346 10.94 13.80 -13.18
N PHE A 347 11.69 13.74 -12.09
CA PHE A 347 11.42 14.49 -10.87
C PHE A 347 12.40 15.64 -10.75
N TYR A 348 11.94 16.83 -10.35
CA TYR A 348 12.76 18.05 -10.33
C TYR A 348 12.86 18.64 -8.93
N ASP A 349 14.04 19.21 -8.63
CA ASP A 349 14.18 20.19 -7.58
C ASP A 349 13.79 21.57 -8.09
N VAL A 350 13.01 22.31 -7.29
CA VAL A 350 12.61 23.68 -7.59
C VAL A 350 13.57 24.62 -6.88
N TRP A 351 14.30 25.40 -7.64
CA TRP A 351 15.34 26.29 -7.13
C TRP A 351 14.83 27.73 -6.98
N ASP A 352 14.95 28.31 -5.78
CA ASP A 352 14.68 29.71 -5.47
C ASP A 352 15.85 30.29 -4.68
N ASN A 353 16.26 31.51 -5.00
CA ASN A 353 17.21 32.40 -4.32
C ASN A 353 18.27 31.77 -3.39
N GLY A 354 18.87 30.66 -3.78
CA GLY A 354 20.00 30.05 -3.10
C GLY A 354 19.75 28.68 -2.49
N GLY A 355 18.57 28.05 -2.73
CA GLY A 355 18.30 26.73 -2.25
C GLY A 355 17.14 26.02 -2.97
N VAL A 356 16.95 24.78 -2.63
CA VAL A 356 15.79 23.99 -3.09
C VAL A 356 14.57 24.35 -2.24
N ASN A 357 13.47 24.68 -2.91
CA ASN A 357 12.19 24.84 -2.24
C ASN A 357 11.54 23.46 -2.04
N GLU A 358 11.64 22.94 -0.83
CA GLU A 358 11.18 21.59 -0.49
C GLU A 358 9.65 21.45 -0.42
N ASN A 359 8.90 22.55 -0.46
CA ASN A 359 7.44 22.51 -0.42
C ASN A 359 6.79 22.25 -1.78
N ILE A 360 7.55 22.43 -2.87
CA ILE A 360 7.03 22.22 -4.23
C ILE A 360 7.43 20.84 -4.75
N PHE A 361 6.42 20.08 -5.13
CA PHE A 361 6.57 18.86 -5.93
C PHE A 361 6.50 19.23 -7.40
N ALA A 362 7.51 18.86 -8.16
CA ALA A 362 7.61 19.13 -9.58
C ALA A 362 8.09 17.90 -10.34
N TYR A 363 7.36 17.48 -11.34
CA TYR A 363 7.72 16.33 -12.17
C TYR A 363 7.09 16.43 -13.56
N SER A 364 7.69 15.75 -14.53
CA SER A 364 7.14 15.55 -15.87
C SER A 364 7.00 14.08 -16.19
N ASN A 365 6.11 13.76 -17.10
CA ASN A 365 5.96 12.41 -17.67
C ASN A 365 5.40 12.54 -19.09
N SER A 366 5.48 11.45 -19.86
CA SER A 366 4.92 11.41 -21.20
C SER A 366 4.57 10.00 -21.66
N ALA A 367 3.66 9.92 -22.62
CA ALA A 367 3.34 8.69 -23.34
C ALA A 367 3.03 9.01 -24.81
N GLY A 368 3.78 8.39 -25.73
CA GLY A 368 3.69 8.74 -27.14
C GLY A 368 4.06 10.21 -27.39
N ASN A 369 3.14 10.97 -27.96
CA ASN A 369 3.31 12.41 -28.24
C ASN A 369 2.61 13.32 -27.20
N GLU A 370 2.09 12.77 -26.12
CA GLU A 370 1.46 13.53 -25.06
C GLU A 370 2.44 13.73 -23.90
N TYR A 371 2.60 14.97 -23.49
CA TYR A 371 3.52 15.38 -22.43
C TYR A 371 2.77 16.04 -21.30
N SER A 372 3.32 15.96 -20.09
CA SER A 372 2.76 16.61 -18.92
C SER A 372 3.85 17.15 -18.00
N VAL A 373 3.56 18.28 -17.35
CA VAL A 373 4.32 18.81 -16.24
C VAL A 373 3.36 19.12 -15.09
N VAL A 374 3.69 18.64 -13.89
CA VAL A 374 2.86 18.79 -12.70
C VAL A 374 3.63 19.56 -11.64
N PHE A 375 2.96 20.51 -11.02
CA PHE A 375 3.46 21.25 -9.87
C PHE A 375 2.43 21.24 -8.75
N TYR A 376 2.88 21.11 -7.51
CA TYR A 376 2.06 21.23 -6.31
C TYR A 376 2.86 21.83 -5.15
N ASN A 377 2.35 22.87 -4.55
CA ASN A 377 2.87 23.44 -3.31
C ASN A 377 2.12 22.87 -2.11
N ASN A 378 2.73 21.95 -1.39
CA ASN A 378 2.11 21.34 -0.19
C ASN A 378 2.42 22.16 1.08
N LYS A 379 2.18 23.45 1.03
CA LYS A 379 2.31 24.39 2.15
C LYS A 379 1.31 25.52 2.00
N TYR A 380 0.87 26.11 3.10
CA TYR A 380 -0.04 27.26 3.07
C TYR A 380 0.61 28.52 2.47
N ASP A 381 1.89 28.69 2.70
CA ASP A 381 2.63 29.85 2.19
C ASP A 381 2.86 29.79 0.67
N ARG A 382 2.97 30.96 0.05
CA ARG A 382 3.36 31.07 -1.36
C ARG A 382 4.77 30.50 -1.57
N ALA A 383 4.94 29.78 -2.65
CA ALA A 383 6.21 29.17 -3.05
C ALA A 383 6.48 29.41 -4.53
N GLN A 384 7.76 29.56 -4.91
CA GLN A 384 8.16 29.84 -6.28
C GLN A 384 9.55 29.27 -6.56
N GLY A 385 9.94 29.24 -7.82
CA GLY A 385 11.30 28.89 -8.25
C GLY A 385 11.37 28.39 -9.68
N TRP A 386 12.53 27.88 -10.04
CA TRP A 386 12.85 27.39 -11.36
C TRP A 386 13.11 25.89 -11.35
N ILE A 387 12.63 25.18 -12.37
CA ILE A 387 13.08 23.84 -12.71
C ILE A 387 13.86 23.87 -14.01
N LYS A 388 14.97 23.13 -14.09
CA LYS A 388 15.76 23.01 -15.32
C LYS A 388 16.26 21.59 -15.53
N GLN A 389 16.96 21.02 -14.55
CA GLN A 389 17.53 19.69 -14.60
C GLN A 389 16.78 18.77 -13.65
N SER A 390 16.48 17.55 -14.09
CA SER A 390 15.87 16.54 -13.21
C SER A 390 16.84 16.06 -12.14
N CYS A 391 16.28 15.54 -11.06
CA CYS A 391 17.03 14.71 -10.14
C CYS A 391 17.58 13.47 -10.89
N GLU A 392 18.69 12.93 -10.39
CA GLU A 392 19.27 11.71 -10.95
C GLU A 392 18.38 10.50 -10.74
N TYR A 393 18.33 9.63 -11.71
CA TYR A 393 17.60 8.37 -11.67
C TYR A 393 18.43 7.23 -12.27
N ALA A 394 18.19 6.00 -11.78
CA ALA A 394 18.89 4.81 -12.25
C ALA A 394 18.35 4.34 -13.60
N VAL A 395 19.26 3.97 -14.49
CA VAL A 395 18.96 3.31 -15.75
C VAL A 395 19.77 2.02 -15.84
N LYS A 396 19.11 0.90 -16.11
CA LYS A 396 19.78 -0.36 -16.39
C LYS A 396 20.25 -0.37 -17.83
N VAL A 397 21.56 -0.57 -18.04
CA VAL A 397 22.22 -0.58 -19.34
C VAL A 397 22.90 -1.93 -19.54
N GLY A 398 22.89 -2.44 -20.78
CA GLY A 398 23.42 -3.78 -21.11
C GLY A 398 22.41 -4.90 -20.90
N GLU A 399 22.81 -6.11 -21.27
CA GLU A 399 22.00 -7.33 -21.14
C GLU A 399 22.81 -8.44 -20.45
N GLY A 400 22.10 -9.36 -19.77
CA GLY A 400 22.71 -10.52 -19.12
C GLY A 400 23.74 -10.13 -18.05
N GLU A 401 24.91 -10.75 -18.09
CA GLU A 401 26.00 -10.52 -17.13
C GLU A 401 26.67 -9.14 -17.27
N GLU A 402 26.52 -8.47 -18.41
CA GLU A 402 27.05 -7.12 -18.65
C GLU A 402 26.08 -6.02 -18.18
N GLN A 403 24.93 -6.38 -17.59
CA GLN A 403 23.98 -5.40 -17.10
C GLN A 403 24.56 -4.62 -15.90
N HIS A 404 24.59 -3.30 -16.02
CA HIS A 404 24.99 -2.38 -14.95
C HIS A 404 24.02 -1.22 -14.82
N VAL A 405 24.13 -0.45 -13.73
CA VAL A 405 23.29 0.70 -13.46
C VAL A 405 24.09 1.98 -13.74
N GLU A 406 23.53 2.85 -14.58
CA GLU A 406 24.01 4.22 -14.78
C GLU A 406 23.06 5.22 -14.13
N MET A 407 23.63 6.27 -13.53
CA MET A 407 22.87 7.42 -13.05
C MET A 407 22.72 8.42 -14.19
N ARG A 408 21.50 8.81 -14.49
CA ARG A 408 21.18 9.79 -15.54
C ARG A 408 20.31 10.92 -15.01
N SER A 409 20.39 12.06 -15.65
CA SER A 409 19.48 13.18 -15.48
C SER A 409 19.17 13.79 -16.85
N LYS A 410 18.02 14.46 -16.98
CA LYS A 410 17.60 15.14 -18.20
C LYS A 410 17.12 16.55 -17.87
N SER A 411 17.32 17.48 -18.79
CA SER A 411 16.67 18.78 -18.70
C SER A 411 15.16 18.67 -18.92
N ILE A 412 14.41 19.65 -18.45
CA ILE A 412 12.96 19.74 -18.71
C ILE A 412 12.66 19.79 -20.21
N SER A 413 13.53 20.43 -20.99
CA SER A 413 13.40 20.48 -22.45
C SER A 413 13.57 19.10 -23.10
N GLU A 414 14.52 18.29 -22.64
CA GLU A 414 14.65 16.89 -23.08
C GLU A 414 13.46 16.05 -22.69
N GLY A 415 12.96 16.23 -21.45
CA GLY A 415 11.77 15.54 -20.93
C GLY A 415 10.51 15.87 -21.73
N LEU A 416 10.39 17.07 -22.27
CA LEU A 416 9.27 17.54 -23.08
C LEU A 416 9.56 17.50 -24.60
N ASN A 417 10.69 16.95 -25.02
CA ASN A 417 11.12 16.90 -26.42
C ASN A 417 11.12 18.25 -27.13
N LEU A 418 11.58 19.32 -26.43
CA LEU A 418 11.66 20.68 -26.95
C LEU A 418 13.02 20.92 -27.61
N HIS A 419 13.01 21.75 -28.67
CA HIS A 419 14.19 22.10 -29.40
C HIS A 419 14.49 23.62 -29.30
N ALA A 420 15.78 24.00 -29.20
CA ALA A 420 16.25 25.35 -28.98
C ALA A 420 16.31 26.20 -30.26
N GLU A 421 15.36 26.03 -31.16
CA GLU A 421 15.25 26.81 -32.40
C GLU A 421 14.47 28.10 -32.16
N ASP A 422 14.92 29.21 -32.78
CA ASP A 422 14.33 30.54 -32.52
C ASP A 422 12.87 30.70 -32.97
N ASN A 423 12.43 29.88 -33.93
CA ASN A 423 11.06 29.88 -34.49
C ASN A 423 10.14 28.80 -33.89
N LYS A 424 10.57 28.07 -32.87
CA LYS A 424 9.77 27.06 -32.21
C LYS A 424 9.11 27.59 -30.95
N PHE A 425 7.85 27.25 -30.82
CA PHE A 425 7.04 27.57 -29.64
C PHE A 425 6.42 26.30 -29.11
N VAL A 426 6.27 26.23 -27.79
CA VAL A 426 5.46 25.24 -27.15
C VAL A 426 4.15 25.87 -26.70
N ILE A 427 3.06 25.18 -26.98
CA ILE A 427 1.72 25.54 -26.53
C ILE A 427 1.28 24.47 -25.54
N PHE A 428 0.82 24.88 -24.39
CA PHE A 428 0.35 23.97 -23.35
C PHE A 428 -0.86 24.54 -22.64
N ARG A 429 -1.68 23.64 -22.13
CA ARG A 429 -2.91 24.00 -21.43
C ARG A 429 -2.74 23.66 -19.94
N GLU A 430 -3.07 24.61 -19.09
CA GLU A 430 -3.21 24.34 -17.67
C GLU A 430 -4.60 23.73 -17.42
N HIS A 431 -4.60 22.53 -16.79
CA HIS A 431 -5.79 21.69 -16.70
C HIS A 431 -6.89 22.28 -15.83
N HIS A 432 -6.58 22.84 -14.67
CA HIS A 432 -7.55 23.35 -13.71
C HIS A 432 -8.25 24.63 -14.21
N SER A 433 -7.46 25.61 -14.64
CA SER A 433 -7.98 26.87 -15.16
C SER A 433 -8.49 26.79 -16.60
N GLY A 434 -8.06 25.77 -17.34
CA GLY A 434 -8.34 25.62 -18.78
C GLY A 434 -7.62 26.64 -19.66
N LEU A 435 -6.71 27.46 -19.11
CA LEU A 435 -6.00 28.48 -19.84
C LEU A 435 -4.89 27.89 -20.70
N TRP A 436 -4.73 28.48 -21.90
CA TRP A 436 -3.66 28.13 -22.82
C TRP A 436 -2.49 29.10 -22.68
N PHE A 437 -1.29 28.55 -22.73
CA PHE A 437 -0.05 29.29 -22.64
C PHE A 437 0.81 29.02 -23.87
N ILE A 438 1.53 30.04 -24.33
CA ILE A 438 2.55 29.92 -25.36
C ILE A 438 3.89 30.40 -24.80
N ARG A 439 4.95 29.61 -25.03
CA ARG A 439 6.33 29.99 -24.65
C ARG A 439 7.28 29.69 -25.80
N ARG A 440 8.38 30.42 -25.90
CA ARG A 440 9.45 30.05 -26.83
C ARG A 440 10.14 28.77 -26.33
N SER A 441 10.29 27.78 -27.18
CA SER A 441 11.01 26.53 -26.82
C SER A 441 12.44 26.82 -26.39
N LYS A 442 13.12 27.73 -27.09
CA LYS A 442 14.48 28.15 -26.76
C LYS A 442 14.60 28.71 -25.33
N GLU A 443 13.65 29.49 -24.86
CA GLU A 443 13.64 30.02 -23.50
C GLU A 443 13.61 28.92 -22.45
N ILE A 444 12.75 27.90 -22.66
CA ILE A 444 12.68 26.73 -21.75
C ILE A 444 13.97 25.92 -21.81
N CYS A 445 14.55 25.72 -23.00
CA CYS A 445 15.81 25.01 -23.15
C CYS A 445 16.97 25.71 -22.42
N GLU A 446 17.05 27.02 -22.50
CA GLU A 446 18.16 27.81 -21.93
C GLU A 446 17.96 28.05 -20.42
N ARG A 447 16.76 28.40 -19.99
CA ARG A 447 16.46 28.90 -18.64
C ARG A 447 15.71 27.86 -17.76
N GLY A 448 15.00 26.93 -18.36
CA GLY A 448 14.04 26.06 -17.66
C GLY A 448 12.65 26.69 -17.55
N MET A 449 11.83 26.19 -16.65
CA MET A 449 10.50 26.74 -16.36
C MET A 449 10.46 27.39 -14.98
N TYR A 450 9.94 28.62 -14.95
CA TYR A 450 9.61 29.29 -13.69
C TYR A 450 8.19 28.96 -13.27
N ILE A 451 8.00 28.73 -11.97
CA ILE A 451 6.70 28.51 -11.35
C ILE A 451 6.52 29.35 -10.09
N GLY A 452 5.33 29.89 -9.89
CA GLY A 452 4.91 30.53 -8.66
C GLY A 452 3.53 30.02 -8.29
N LEU A 453 3.39 29.51 -7.08
CA LEU A 453 2.18 28.88 -6.56
C LEU A 453 1.77 29.53 -5.25
N ASN A 454 0.49 29.75 -5.07
CA ASN A 454 -0.09 30.11 -3.79
C ASN A 454 -0.10 28.89 -2.84
N GLY A 455 -0.62 29.09 -1.63
CA GLY A 455 -0.74 28.01 -0.65
C GLY A 455 -1.63 26.87 -1.17
N PHE A 456 -1.10 25.66 -1.13
CA PHE A 456 -1.74 24.43 -1.62
C PHE A 456 -2.18 24.45 -3.08
N GLU A 457 -1.68 25.41 -3.89
CA GLU A 457 -1.97 25.47 -5.32
C GLU A 457 -1.25 24.35 -6.08
N TYR A 458 -1.97 23.77 -7.03
CA TYR A 458 -1.46 22.78 -7.97
C TYR A 458 -1.74 23.24 -9.41
N GLN A 459 -0.86 22.86 -10.32
CA GLN A 459 -0.98 23.11 -11.74
C GLN A 459 -0.55 21.88 -12.53
N VAL A 460 -1.35 21.49 -13.51
CA VAL A 460 -1.07 20.37 -14.41
C VAL A 460 -1.10 20.89 -15.85
N TYR A 461 0.06 20.94 -16.45
CA TYR A 461 0.22 21.34 -17.85
C TYR A 461 0.25 20.10 -18.74
N MET A 462 -0.55 20.12 -19.80
CA MET A 462 -0.70 19.05 -20.78
C MET A 462 -0.87 19.59 -22.18
N ASP A 463 -0.77 18.69 -23.21
CA ASP A 463 -1.00 18.81 -24.67
C ASP A 463 0.19 19.35 -25.48
#